data_813de85e12808ba8de7d66733c478a67
#
_entry.id   813de85e12808ba8de7d66733c478a67
#
_cell.length_a   1.000
_cell.length_b   1.000
_cell.length_c   1.000
_cell.angle_alpha   90.00
_cell.angle_beta   90.00
_cell.angle_gamma   90.00
#
_symmetry.space_group_name_H-M   'P 1'
#
loop_
_entity.id
_entity.type
_entity.pdbx_description
1 polymer ?
#
loop_
_entity_poly.entity_id
_entity_poly.type
_entity_poly.pdbx_seq_one_letter_code
_entity_poly.pdbx_strand_id
1 'polypeptide(L)'
;MKHQRIILILALVALAIVAITAPAWADERLTAAIQEAQAAVPERMVGEPGYMGIPGAPQVQWWIGLLWAIWVGWIFSTVGAFGGIMAGVGHITIFGLGDYASSFKKDMKINKIVTDSIRVSNQWLVGLSAGLSSFNYYKAGRLVLPLGIALAIGSVAGSWLVPWLTAGKISLKAYLGYFGLFVLFLGCYLFYETTPAGQGKKKAAQAAAKKFQETVKAQRSGEQVDTSELGVKMSSFTPSKCIFTFYGVEFSFNPVIPVVGGFFIAALASFLGVGGGFLLVPFLTSVAGLPMYLVAGTSALAVFIGMINSILSYMLLKSTPIEWSLVGAELVGIAIGSIVGPRTSKYIPDVWLKRLFIVLALYVGIRYTTKGFLGYSLVPPF
;
A
#
# COMPACT_ATOMS: atom_id res chain seq x y z
N MET A 1 13.13 -7.29 -21.64
CA MET A 1 12.38 -8.38 -20.97
C MET A 1 13.25 -9.29 -20.08
N LYS A 2 14.43 -9.78 -20.47
CA LYS A 2 15.30 -10.63 -19.61
C LYS A 2 15.74 -9.93 -18.32
N HIS A 3 16.27 -8.71 -18.39
CA HIS A 3 16.77 -7.98 -17.21
C HIS A 3 15.72 -7.69 -16.15
N GLN A 4 14.46 -7.44 -16.53
CA GLN A 4 13.38 -7.14 -15.58
C GLN A 4 12.88 -8.37 -14.84
N ARG A 5 12.87 -9.54 -15.50
CA ARG A 5 12.62 -10.82 -14.82
C ARG A 5 13.72 -11.12 -13.79
N ILE A 6 14.96 -10.79 -14.12
CA ILE A 6 16.10 -10.97 -13.22
C ILE A 6 15.97 -10.08 -12.00
N ILE A 7 15.62 -8.78 -12.15
CA ILE A 7 15.43 -7.86 -11.01
C ILE A 7 14.29 -8.33 -10.09
N LEU A 8 13.15 -8.74 -10.66
CA LEU A 8 12.04 -9.27 -9.87
C LEU A 8 12.42 -10.57 -9.13
N ILE A 9 13.10 -11.47 -9.80
CA ILE A 9 13.59 -12.72 -9.21
C ILE A 9 14.62 -12.42 -8.12
N LEU A 10 15.59 -11.54 -8.34
CA LEU A 10 16.58 -11.15 -7.34
C LEU A 10 15.93 -10.48 -6.11
N ALA A 11 14.92 -9.62 -6.31
CA ALA A 11 14.17 -9.02 -5.23
C ALA A 11 13.38 -10.07 -4.41
N LEU A 12 12.72 -11.01 -5.08
CA LEU A 12 12.01 -12.12 -4.42
C LEU A 12 12.97 -13.08 -3.71
N VAL A 13 14.13 -13.36 -4.30
CA VAL A 13 15.19 -14.19 -3.68
C VAL A 13 15.77 -13.47 -2.46
N ALA A 14 16.05 -12.18 -2.53
CA ALA A 14 16.51 -11.39 -1.39
C ALA A 14 15.48 -11.39 -0.24
N LEU A 15 14.20 -11.22 -0.56
CA LEU A 15 13.12 -11.32 0.41
C LEU A 15 13.02 -12.73 1.02
N ALA A 16 13.15 -13.78 0.20
CA ALA A 16 13.14 -15.16 0.68
C ALA A 16 14.33 -15.47 1.60
N ILE A 17 15.52 -14.99 1.27
CA ILE A 17 16.72 -15.16 2.12
C ILE A 17 16.48 -14.46 3.47
N VAL A 18 15.94 -13.24 3.47
CA VAL A 18 15.62 -12.51 4.71
C VAL A 18 14.58 -13.25 5.55
N ALA A 19 13.54 -13.82 4.91
CA ALA A 19 12.52 -14.62 5.59
C ALA A 19 13.09 -15.87 6.27
N ILE A 20 14.12 -16.49 5.67
CA ILE A 20 14.76 -17.71 6.19
C ILE A 20 15.77 -17.39 7.31
N THR A 21 16.45 -16.25 7.27
CA THR A 21 17.56 -15.93 8.18
C THR A 21 17.16 -15.17 9.46
N ALA A 22 15.97 -14.58 9.48
CA ALA A 22 15.49 -13.76 10.62
C ALA A 22 14.86 -14.49 11.83
N PRO A 23 14.45 -15.79 11.79
CA PRO A 23 13.61 -16.37 12.83
C PRO A 23 14.21 -16.41 14.24
N ALA A 24 15.48 -16.84 14.39
CA ALA A 24 16.07 -17.10 15.71
C ALA A 24 16.11 -15.85 16.64
N TRP A 25 16.55 -14.71 16.14
CA TRP A 25 16.62 -13.45 16.90
C TRP A 25 15.23 -12.87 17.20
N ALA A 26 14.27 -13.12 16.31
CA ALA A 26 12.89 -12.71 16.48
C ALA A 26 12.22 -13.47 17.62
N ASP A 27 12.49 -14.78 17.74
CA ASP A 27 11.94 -15.67 18.76
C ASP A 27 12.45 -15.31 20.15
N GLU A 28 13.72 -14.97 20.33
CA GLU A 28 14.29 -14.52 21.60
C GLU A 28 13.62 -13.22 22.09
N ARG A 29 13.43 -12.24 21.17
CA ARG A 29 12.76 -10.97 21.53
C ARG A 29 11.31 -11.16 21.89
N LEU A 30 10.59 -12.05 21.19
CA LEU A 30 9.21 -12.37 21.47
C LEU A 30 9.08 -13.07 22.82
N THR A 31 9.92 -14.07 23.10
CA THR A 31 9.94 -14.79 24.37
C THR A 31 10.19 -13.83 25.55
N ALA A 32 11.18 -12.94 25.45
CA ALA A 32 11.47 -11.94 26.47
C ALA A 32 10.30 -10.97 26.69
N ALA A 33 9.56 -10.60 25.64
CA ALA A 33 8.40 -9.75 25.76
C ALA A 33 7.19 -10.46 26.38
N ILE A 34 6.99 -11.75 26.10
CA ILE A 34 5.96 -12.58 26.74
C ILE A 34 6.25 -12.72 28.23
N GLN A 35 7.50 -13.03 28.62
CA GLN A 35 7.90 -13.12 30.03
C GLN A 35 7.69 -11.80 30.79
N GLU A 36 8.08 -10.68 30.19
CA GLU A 36 7.83 -9.35 30.78
C GLU A 36 6.33 -9.08 30.97
N ALA A 37 5.50 -9.43 29.97
CA ALA A 37 4.06 -9.23 30.03
C ALA A 37 3.39 -10.16 31.06
N GLN A 38 3.82 -11.41 31.16
CA GLN A 38 3.36 -12.36 32.17
C GLN A 38 3.66 -11.90 33.60
N ALA A 39 4.81 -11.28 33.83
CA ALA A 39 5.16 -10.75 35.13
C ALA A 39 4.41 -9.45 35.47
N ALA A 40 4.12 -8.60 34.50
CA ALA A 40 3.55 -7.26 34.72
C ALA A 40 2.00 -7.24 34.69
N VAL A 41 1.37 -8.09 33.88
CA VAL A 41 -0.08 -8.14 33.63
C VAL A 41 -0.56 -9.58 33.40
N PRO A 42 -0.38 -10.48 34.41
CA PRO A 42 -0.66 -11.92 34.24
C PRO A 42 -2.10 -12.19 33.81
N GLU A 43 -3.06 -11.36 34.22
CA GLU A 43 -4.48 -11.50 33.89
C GLU A 43 -4.77 -11.37 32.39
N ARG A 44 -3.88 -10.73 31.62
CA ARG A 44 -4.00 -10.57 30.17
C ARG A 44 -3.26 -11.62 29.36
N MET A 45 -2.42 -12.40 30.04
CA MET A 45 -1.62 -13.48 29.45
C MET A 45 -2.22 -14.84 29.74
N VAL A 46 -3.53 -14.89 29.99
CA VAL A 46 -4.29 -16.11 30.28
C VAL A 46 -5.07 -16.51 29.02
N GLY A 47 -5.03 -17.80 28.67
CA GLY A 47 -5.76 -18.36 27.54
C GLY A 47 -4.86 -19.20 26.63
N GLU A 48 -5.47 -19.75 25.59
CA GLU A 48 -4.72 -20.51 24.58
C GLU A 48 -3.78 -19.59 23.79
N PRO A 49 -2.65 -20.13 23.32
CA PRO A 49 -1.76 -19.38 22.43
C PRO A 49 -2.49 -18.97 21.14
N GLY A 50 -2.48 -17.68 20.83
CA GLY A 50 -3.02 -17.13 19.59
C GLY A 50 -1.92 -16.58 18.68
N TYR A 51 -2.10 -15.36 18.18
CA TYR A 51 -1.17 -14.70 17.27
C TYR A 51 0.28 -14.77 17.77
N MET A 52 1.20 -15.28 16.94
CA MET A 52 2.62 -15.51 17.27
C MET A 52 2.84 -16.40 18.52
N GLY A 53 1.92 -17.29 18.88
CA GLY A 53 2.02 -18.11 20.07
C GLY A 53 1.86 -17.35 21.39
N ILE A 54 1.40 -16.11 21.39
CA ILE A 54 1.23 -15.29 22.59
C ILE A 54 -0.04 -15.77 23.34
N PRO A 55 0.04 -16.10 24.64
CA PRO A 55 -1.13 -16.49 25.43
C PRO A 55 -2.20 -15.39 25.47
N GLY A 56 -3.46 -15.75 25.23
CA GLY A 56 -4.59 -14.81 25.23
C GLY A 56 -4.66 -13.87 24.04
N ALA A 57 -3.76 -13.99 23.05
CA ALA A 57 -3.83 -13.23 21.81
C ALA A 57 -4.96 -13.75 20.91
N PRO A 58 -5.52 -12.89 20.02
CA PRO A 58 -6.53 -13.32 19.07
C PRO A 58 -6.06 -14.49 18.20
N GLN A 59 -6.92 -15.49 18.05
CA GLN A 59 -6.71 -16.60 17.13
C GLN A 59 -7.27 -16.23 15.76
N VAL A 60 -6.40 -15.91 14.81
CA VAL A 60 -6.79 -15.54 13.45
C VAL A 60 -6.80 -16.78 12.57
N GLN A 61 -7.97 -17.17 12.08
CA GLN A 61 -8.07 -18.31 11.17
C GLN A 61 -7.47 -17.95 9.79
N TRP A 62 -6.58 -18.80 9.28
CA TRP A 62 -5.85 -18.58 8.05
C TRP A 62 -6.74 -18.28 6.82
N TRP A 63 -7.93 -18.90 6.73
CA TRP A 63 -8.85 -18.70 5.61
C TRP A 63 -9.52 -17.30 5.62
N ILE A 64 -9.71 -16.69 6.81
CA ILE A 64 -10.18 -15.30 6.91
C ILE A 64 -9.09 -14.37 6.37
N GLY A 65 -7.84 -14.62 6.74
CA GLY A 65 -6.68 -13.89 6.20
C GLY A 65 -6.60 -14.02 4.67
N LEU A 66 -6.75 -15.24 4.16
CA LEU A 66 -6.76 -15.52 2.71
C LEU A 66 -7.83 -14.70 1.96
N LEU A 67 -9.09 -14.77 2.41
CA LEU A 67 -10.21 -14.07 1.76
C LEU A 67 -10.04 -12.56 1.84
N TRP A 68 -9.64 -12.04 2.99
CA TRP A 68 -9.34 -10.62 3.16
C TRP A 68 -8.21 -10.17 2.23
N ALA A 69 -7.15 -10.97 2.13
CA ALA A 69 -6.02 -10.66 1.28
C ALA A 69 -6.36 -10.69 -0.23
N ILE A 70 -7.27 -11.56 -0.69
CA ILE A 70 -7.79 -11.50 -2.07
C ILE A 70 -8.43 -10.13 -2.33
N TRP A 71 -9.27 -9.65 -1.42
CA TRP A 71 -9.89 -8.34 -1.51
C TRP A 71 -8.85 -7.22 -1.51
N VAL A 72 -7.90 -7.25 -0.58
CA VAL A 72 -6.82 -6.25 -0.47
C VAL A 72 -5.98 -6.20 -1.75
N GLY A 73 -5.60 -7.36 -2.30
CA GLY A 73 -4.82 -7.44 -3.54
C GLY A 73 -5.59 -6.89 -4.73
N TRP A 74 -6.90 -7.14 -4.81
CA TRP A 74 -7.76 -6.59 -5.84
C TRP A 74 -7.86 -5.06 -5.72
N ILE A 75 -8.12 -4.51 -4.53
CA ILE A 75 -8.14 -3.06 -4.27
C ILE A 75 -6.81 -2.42 -4.63
N PHE A 76 -5.68 -2.99 -4.16
CA PHE A 76 -4.36 -2.46 -4.45
C PHE A 76 -4.11 -2.36 -5.95
N SER A 77 -4.42 -3.41 -6.68
CA SER A 77 -4.13 -3.50 -8.10
C SER A 77 -5.15 -2.81 -9.01
N THR A 78 -6.33 -2.44 -8.50
CA THR A 78 -7.36 -1.70 -9.27
C THR A 78 -7.34 -0.20 -9.02
N VAL A 79 -7.21 0.19 -7.76
CA VAL A 79 -7.33 1.59 -7.31
C VAL A 79 -5.95 2.21 -7.02
N GLY A 80 -4.89 1.41 -7.15
CA GLY A 80 -3.54 1.79 -6.76
C GLY A 80 -3.27 1.46 -5.29
N ALA A 81 -2.21 2.02 -4.76
CA ALA A 81 -1.62 1.64 -3.49
C ALA A 81 -2.49 1.85 -2.22
N PHE A 82 -3.80 2.10 -2.34
CA PHE A 82 -4.74 2.15 -1.21
C PHE A 82 -4.90 0.80 -0.50
N GLY A 83 -4.60 -0.30 -1.18
CA GLY A 83 -4.61 -1.63 -0.58
C GLY A 83 -3.73 -1.77 0.66
N GLY A 84 -2.65 -0.98 0.78
CA GLY A 84 -1.82 -0.97 1.98
C GLY A 84 -2.57 -0.51 3.24
N ILE A 85 -3.49 0.46 3.11
CA ILE A 85 -4.38 0.87 4.20
C ILE A 85 -5.35 -0.28 4.53
N MET A 86 -5.92 -0.92 3.51
CA MET A 86 -6.86 -2.02 3.70
C MET A 86 -6.20 -3.24 4.34
N ALA A 87 -4.95 -3.56 4.02
CA ALA A 87 -4.18 -4.57 4.74
C ALA A 87 -4.09 -4.25 6.24
N GLY A 88 -3.76 -2.99 6.57
CA GLY A 88 -3.75 -2.51 7.96
C GLY A 88 -5.11 -2.61 8.64
N VAL A 89 -6.20 -2.29 7.96
CA VAL A 89 -7.57 -2.46 8.49
C VAL A 89 -7.84 -3.93 8.85
N GLY A 90 -7.38 -4.88 8.02
CA GLY A 90 -7.47 -6.32 8.32
C GLY A 90 -6.81 -6.66 9.64
N HIS A 91 -5.51 -6.44 9.73
CA HIS A 91 -4.74 -6.80 10.93
C HIS A 91 -5.17 -6.03 12.19
N ILE A 92 -5.35 -4.71 12.07
CA ILE A 92 -5.65 -3.88 13.24
C ILE A 92 -7.08 -4.10 13.73
N THR A 93 -8.04 -4.22 12.80
CA THR A 93 -9.46 -4.14 13.14
C THR A 93 -10.17 -5.49 13.02
N ILE A 94 -10.05 -6.18 11.86
CA ILE A 94 -10.82 -7.40 11.59
C ILE A 94 -10.26 -8.57 12.39
N PHE A 95 -8.92 -8.67 12.46
CA PHE A 95 -8.26 -9.71 13.25
C PHE A 95 -8.10 -9.33 14.73
N GLY A 96 -8.48 -8.11 15.13
CA GLY A 96 -8.45 -7.66 16.52
C GLY A 96 -7.06 -7.40 17.10
N LEU A 97 -5.99 -7.49 16.28
CA LEU A 97 -4.63 -7.37 16.78
C LEU A 97 -4.30 -5.96 17.29
N GLY A 98 -4.95 -4.93 16.72
CA GLY A 98 -4.75 -3.55 17.16
C GLY A 98 -5.32 -3.29 18.56
N ASP A 99 -6.48 -3.83 18.86
CA ASP A 99 -7.10 -3.72 20.18
C ASP A 99 -6.33 -4.55 21.21
N TYR A 100 -5.87 -5.76 20.84
CA TYR A 100 -5.00 -6.56 21.66
C TYR A 100 -3.69 -5.82 22.01
N ALA A 101 -2.96 -5.30 21.01
CA ALA A 101 -1.75 -4.53 21.25
C ALA A 101 -2.01 -3.31 22.15
N SER A 102 -3.11 -2.58 21.91
CA SER A 102 -3.49 -1.39 22.67
C SER A 102 -3.91 -1.68 24.11
N SER A 103 -4.24 -2.94 24.45
CA SER A 103 -4.58 -3.37 25.81
C SER A 103 -3.37 -3.33 26.77
N PHE A 104 -2.16 -3.39 26.22
CA PHE A 104 -0.92 -3.27 26.99
C PHE A 104 -0.44 -1.82 27.02
N LYS A 105 0.29 -1.45 28.11
CA LYS A 105 0.91 -0.12 28.23
C LYS A 105 1.87 0.12 27.04
N LYS A 106 1.99 1.38 26.61
CA LYS A 106 2.76 1.78 25.41
C LYS A 106 4.26 1.48 25.49
N ASP A 107 4.81 1.45 26.70
CA ASP A 107 6.21 1.17 27.01
C ASP A 107 6.53 -0.33 27.03
N MET A 108 5.53 -1.20 27.20
CA MET A 108 5.73 -2.64 27.23
C MET A 108 6.22 -3.18 25.88
N LYS A 109 7.18 -4.10 25.93
CA LYS A 109 7.77 -4.71 24.73
C LYS A 109 6.73 -5.44 23.89
N ILE A 110 5.74 -6.12 24.52
CA ILE A 110 4.68 -6.87 23.82
C ILE A 110 3.85 -5.94 22.91
N ASN A 111 3.47 -4.74 23.40
CA ASN A 111 2.74 -3.76 22.58
C ASN A 111 3.54 -3.40 21.32
N LYS A 112 4.83 -3.11 21.48
CA LYS A 112 5.73 -2.71 20.39
C LYS A 112 5.94 -3.85 19.39
N ILE A 113 6.15 -5.07 19.87
CA ILE A 113 6.38 -6.26 19.05
C ILE A 113 5.15 -6.58 18.21
N VAL A 114 3.96 -6.64 18.81
CA VAL A 114 2.72 -6.88 18.06
C VAL A 114 2.47 -5.78 17.02
N THR A 115 2.68 -4.52 17.41
CA THR A 115 2.54 -3.38 16.50
C THR A 115 3.53 -3.46 15.32
N ASP A 116 4.79 -3.77 15.57
CA ASP A 116 5.80 -3.90 14.52
C ASP A 116 5.55 -5.14 13.65
N SER A 117 5.08 -6.24 14.23
CA SER A 117 4.66 -7.44 13.48
C SER A 117 3.51 -7.16 12.52
N ILE A 118 2.47 -6.44 12.96
CA ILE A 118 1.38 -5.98 12.09
C ILE A 118 1.92 -5.16 10.92
N ARG A 119 2.85 -4.22 11.20
CA ARG A 119 3.41 -3.35 10.17
C ARG A 119 4.21 -4.12 9.13
N VAL A 120 5.11 -5.00 9.56
CA VAL A 120 5.94 -5.77 8.63
C VAL A 120 5.12 -6.80 7.86
N SER A 121 4.12 -7.43 8.47
CA SER A 121 3.16 -8.30 7.78
C SER A 121 2.43 -7.55 6.67
N ASN A 122 1.91 -6.37 6.96
CA ASN A 122 1.30 -5.50 5.94
C ASN A 122 2.28 -5.15 4.81
N GLN A 123 3.55 -4.92 5.12
CA GLN A 123 4.55 -4.58 4.10
C GLN A 123 4.85 -5.75 3.18
N TRP A 124 4.84 -7.00 3.68
CA TRP A 124 4.94 -8.19 2.86
C TRP A 124 3.78 -8.31 1.87
N LEU A 125 2.55 -8.10 2.34
CA LEU A 125 1.35 -8.14 1.51
C LEU A 125 1.39 -7.05 0.43
N VAL A 126 1.67 -5.82 0.84
CA VAL A 126 1.76 -4.66 -0.05
C VAL A 126 2.92 -4.81 -1.04
N GLY A 127 4.07 -5.29 -0.59
CA GLY A 127 5.24 -5.52 -1.43
C GLY A 127 4.96 -6.52 -2.54
N LEU A 128 4.39 -7.68 -2.21
CA LEU A 128 4.02 -8.69 -3.21
C LEU A 128 2.95 -8.16 -4.18
N SER A 129 1.90 -7.51 -3.66
CA SER A 129 0.86 -6.91 -4.50
C SER A 129 1.41 -5.85 -5.44
N ALA A 130 2.26 -4.98 -4.93
CA ALA A 130 2.92 -3.93 -5.71
C ALA A 130 3.82 -4.49 -6.81
N GLY A 131 4.61 -5.52 -6.50
CA GLY A 131 5.47 -6.19 -7.48
C GLY A 131 4.66 -6.84 -8.61
N LEU A 132 3.65 -7.64 -8.26
CA LEU A 132 2.76 -8.30 -9.23
C LEU A 132 1.97 -7.28 -10.07
N SER A 133 1.44 -6.24 -9.41
CA SER A 133 0.70 -5.17 -10.10
C SER A 133 1.60 -4.40 -11.06
N SER A 134 2.79 -4.00 -10.63
CA SER A 134 3.77 -3.29 -11.48
C SER A 134 4.10 -4.10 -12.72
N PHE A 135 4.35 -5.40 -12.56
CA PHE A 135 4.65 -6.29 -13.67
C PHE A 135 3.47 -6.43 -14.65
N ASN A 136 2.25 -6.63 -14.12
CA ASN A 136 1.06 -6.77 -14.95
C ASN A 136 0.73 -5.46 -15.70
N TYR A 137 0.83 -4.30 -15.03
CA TYR A 137 0.59 -3.00 -15.66
C TYR A 137 1.67 -2.63 -16.67
N TYR A 138 2.93 -3.01 -16.40
CA TYR A 138 4.01 -2.84 -17.37
C TYR A 138 3.73 -3.62 -18.66
N LYS A 139 3.36 -4.91 -18.54
CA LYS A 139 2.97 -5.72 -19.69
C LYS A 139 1.76 -5.18 -20.45
N ALA A 140 0.83 -4.57 -19.74
CA ALA A 140 -0.37 -3.98 -20.32
C ALA A 140 -0.12 -2.58 -20.93
N GLY A 141 1.12 -2.07 -20.93
CA GLY A 141 1.43 -0.71 -21.42
C GLY A 141 0.80 0.41 -20.58
N ARG A 142 0.53 0.16 -19.30
CA ARG A 142 -0.19 1.03 -18.37
C ARG A 142 0.66 1.48 -17.19
N LEU A 143 1.98 1.54 -17.36
CA LEU A 143 2.93 1.97 -16.34
C LEU A 143 3.90 2.98 -16.96
N VAL A 144 4.00 4.16 -16.35
CA VAL A 144 4.96 5.20 -16.73
C VAL A 144 6.27 4.96 -15.97
N LEU A 145 7.16 4.14 -16.57
CA LEU A 145 8.36 3.65 -15.90
C LEU A 145 9.27 4.77 -15.35
N PRO A 146 9.62 5.82 -16.11
CA PRO A 146 10.49 6.89 -15.59
C PRO A 146 9.87 7.64 -14.42
N LEU A 147 8.54 7.85 -14.44
CA LEU A 147 7.82 8.51 -13.36
C LEU A 147 7.79 7.64 -12.10
N GLY A 148 7.55 6.32 -12.25
CA GLY A 148 7.58 5.37 -11.15
C GLY A 148 8.97 5.26 -10.50
N ILE A 149 10.04 5.27 -11.31
CA ILE A 149 11.43 5.27 -10.81
C ILE A 149 11.76 6.58 -10.09
N ALA A 150 11.39 7.72 -10.63
CA ALA A 150 11.63 9.02 -10.00
C ALA A 150 10.95 9.11 -8.62
N LEU A 151 9.68 8.65 -8.52
CA LEU A 151 8.98 8.52 -7.25
C LEU A 151 9.70 7.56 -6.28
N ALA A 152 10.18 6.41 -6.77
CA ALA A 152 10.86 5.42 -5.96
C ALA A 152 12.18 5.93 -5.38
N ILE A 153 12.97 6.69 -6.15
CA ILE A 153 14.22 7.32 -5.68
C ILE A 153 13.92 8.23 -4.48
N GLY A 154 12.93 9.12 -4.61
CA GLY A 154 12.51 9.97 -3.50
C GLY A 154 11.97 9.17 -2.32
N SER A 155 11.17 8.13 -2.58
CA SER A 155 10.56 7.29 -1.55
C SER A 155 11.59 6.54 -0.71
N VAL A 156 12.67 6.02 -1.30
CA VAL A 156 13.74 5.36 -0.56
C VAL A 156 14.40 6.31 0.43
N ALA A 157 14.72 7.53 0.00
CA ALA A 157 15.32 8.54 0.89
C ALA A 157 14.37 8.96 2.03
N GLY A 158 13.09 9.22 1.72
CA GLY A 158 12.09 9.60 2.71
C GLY A 158 11.77 8.50 3.71
N SER A 159 11.67 7.25 3.26
CA SER A 159 11.38 6.11 4.11
C SER A 159 12.53 5.71 5.05
N TRP A 160 13.74 6.11 4.74
CA TRP A 160 14.90 5.92 5.62
C TRP A 160 15.03 7.01 6.69
N LEU A 161 14.92 8.26 6.27
CA LEU A 161 15.17 9.41 7.15
C LEU A 161 14.16 9.52 8.28
N VAL A 162 12.87 9.34 8.00
CA VAL A 162 11.82 9.60 9.00
C VAL A 162 11.75 8.53 10.09
N PRO A 163 11.81 7.22 9.84
CA PRO A 163 11.90 6.23 10.90
C PRO A 163 13.12 6.46 11.80
N TRP A 164 14.25 6.85 11.23
CA TRP A 164 15.45 7.16 11.99
C TRP A 164 15.24 8.32 12.96
N LEU A 165 14.56 9.39 12.54
CA LEU A 165 14.27 10.57 13.37
C LEU A 165 13.15 10.35 14.40
N THR A 166 12.17 9.48 14.10
CA THR A 166 10.90 9.39 14.86
C THR A 166 10.68 8.06 15.59
N ALA A 167 11.55 7.07 15.39
CA ALA A 167 11.40 5.76 16.00
C ALA A 167 11.28 5.86 17.54
N GLY A 168 10.25 5.22 18.10
CA GLY A 168 10.00 5.18 19.54
C GLY A 168 9.39 6.45 20.15
N LYS A 169 9.13 7.52 19.38
CA LYS A 169 8.62 8.80 19.89
C LYS A 169 7.10 8.97 19.74
N ILE A 170 6.43 8.17 18.92
CA ILE A 170 5.01 8.36 18.57
C ILE A 170 4.15 7.25 19.16
N SER A 171 3.07 7.63 19.83
CA SER A 171 2.11 6.67 20.36
C SER A 171 1.11 6.25 19.27
N LEU A 172 0.73 4.96 19.24
CA LEU A 172 -0.23 4.43 18.27
C LEU A 172 -1.55 5.21 18.25
N LYS A 173 -2.06 5.62 19.41
CA LYS A 173 -3.34 6.34 19.52
C LYS A 173 -3.30 7.72 18.86
N ALA A 174 -2.27 8.52 19.13
CA ALA A 174 -2.10 9.82 18.49
C ALA A 174 -1.89 9.68 16.98
N TYR A 175 -1.10 8.69 16.59
CA TYR A 175 -0.88 8.31 15.21
C TYR A 175 -2.18 8.06 14.44
N LEU A 176 -3.07 7.21 14.96
CA LEU A 176 -4.34 6.86 14.29
C LEU A 176 -5.22 8.09 14.05
N GLY A 177 -5.31 9.01 15.00
CA GLY A 177 -6.11 10.23 14.87
C GLY A 177 -5.61 11.15 13.76
N TYR A 178 -4.33 11.49 13.77
CA TYR A 178 -3.72 12.37 12.75
C TYR A 178 -3.72 11.72 11.36
N PHE A 179 -3.44 10.42 11.31
CA PHE A 179 -3.52 9.66 10.05
C PHE A 179 -4.93 9.66 9.49
N GLY A 180 -5.93 9.37 10.33
CA GLY A 180 -7.34 9.40 9.95
C GLY A 180 -7.76 10.76 9.40
N LEU A 181 -7.41 11.84 10.12
CA LEU A 181 -7.69 13.20 9.70
C LEU A 181 -7.08 13.54 8.34
N PHE A 182 -5.84 13.10 8.11
CA PHE A 182 -5.17 13.30 6.84
C PHE A 182 -5.84 12.52 5.69
N VAL A 183 -6.20 11.24 5.91
CA VAL A 183 -6.90 10.41 4.92
C VAL A 183 -8.30 10.97 4.64
N LEU A 184 -8.99 11.47 5.67
CA LEU A 184 -10.29 12.14 5.52
C LEU A 184 -10.19 13.39 4.65
N PHE A 185 -9.22 14.26 4.93
CA PHE A 185 -8.95 15.44 4.10
C PHE A 185 -8.69 15.04 2.65
N LEU A 186 -7.89 14.01 2.44
CA LEU A 186 -7.57 13.48 1.12
C LEU A 186 -8.82 12.96 0.40
N GLY A 187 -9.66 12.20 1.10
CA GLY A 187 -10.94 11.70 0.57
C GLY A 187 -11.87 12.86 0.14
N CYS A 188 -11.99 13.88 0.99
CA CYS A 188 -12.78 15.09 0.68
C CYS A 188 -12.20 15.87 -0.51
N TYR A 189 -10.86 16.01 -0.59
CA TYR A 189 -10.21 16.67 -1.71
C TYR A 189 -10.46 15.95 -3.04
N LEU A 190 -10.31 14.63 -3.06
CA LEU A 190 -10.58 13.81 -4.26
C LEU A 190 -12.08 13.81 -4.61
N PHE A 191 -12.97 13.86 -3.63
CA PHE A 191 -14.40 14.05 -3.87
C PHE A 191 -14.66 15.40 -4.56
N TYR A 192 -14.08 16.48 -4.07
CA TYR A 192 -14.17 17.79 -4.71
C TYR A 192 -13.69 17.74 -6.16
N GLU A 193 -12.61 17.02 -6.47
CA GLU A 193 -12.11 16.86 -7.84
C GLU A 193 -13.08 16.10 -8.77
N THR A 194 -14.03 15.33 -8.24
CA THR A 194 -15.07 14.68 -9.06
C THR A 194 -16.26 15.61 -9.38
N THR A 195 -16.34 16.77 -8.72
CA THR A 195 -17.39 17.77 -8.99
C THR A 195 -17.08 18.56 -10.26
N PRO A 196 -18.10 19.17 -10.93
CA PRO A 196 -17.88 20.00 -12.11
C PRO A 196 -16.86 21.14 -11.90
N ALA A 197 -16.82 21.72 -10.70
CA ALA A 197 -15.87 22.77 -10.34
C ALA A 197 -14.41 22.28 -10.30
N GLY A 198 -14.18 21.02 -9.87
CA GLY A 198 -12.84 20.41 -9.80
C GLY A 198 -12.33 19.84 -11.13
N GLN A 199 -13.21 19.59 -12.10
CA GLN A 199 -12.86 18.89 -13.34
C GLN A 199 -12.16 19.74 -14.39
N GLY A 200 -12.17 21.07 -14.28
CA GLY A 200 -11.71 22.00 -15.34
C GLY A 200 -10.22 21.86 -15.74
N LYS A 201 -9.38 21.22 -14.91
CA LYS A 201 -7.92 21.16 -15.13
C LYS A 201 -7.42 19.79 -15.67
N LYS A 202 -8.30 18.80 -15.92
CA LYS A 202 -7.88 17.41 -16.23
C LYS A 202 -8.32 16.91 -17.61
N LYS A 203 -8.40 17.80 -18.61
CA LYS A 203 -8.87 17.45 -19.96
C LYS A 203 -8.05 16.30 -20.60
N ALA A 204 -6.72 16.32 -20.48
CA ALA A 204 -5.86 15.26 -21.03
C ALA A 204 -6.13 13.89 -20.40
N ALA A 205 -6.24 13.80 -19.06
CA ALA A 205 -6.55 12.57 -18.36
C ALA A 205 -7.93 12.01 -18.76
N GLN A 206 -8.93 12.88 -18.88
CA GLN A 206 -10.28 12.49 -19.31
C GLN A 206 -10.28 12.00 -20.77
N ALA A 207 -9.59 12.69 -21.68
CA ALA A 207 -9.46 12.29 -23.07
C ALA A 207 -8.78 10.93 -23.21
N ALA A 208 -7.67 10.72 -22.50
CA ALA A 208 -6.97 9.45 -22.51
C ALA A 208 -7.80 8.30 -21.90
N ALA A 209 -8.52 8.56 -20.80
CA ALA A 209 -9.39 7.57 -20.18
C ALA A 209 -10.56 7.20 -21.10
N LYS A 210 -11.14 8.17 -21.79
CA LYS A 210 -12.22 7.95 -22.77
C LYS A 210 -11.73 7.09 -23.92
N LYS A 211 -10.63 7.45 -24.57
CA LYS A 211 -10.04 6.67 -25.67
C LYS A 211 -9.69 5.24 -25.25
N PHE A 212 -9.11 5.07 -24.05
CA PHE A 212 -8.83 3.75 -23.49
C PHE A 212 -10.12 2.92 -23.36
N GLN A 213 -11.19 3.49 -22.80
CA GLN A 213 -12.48 2.79 -22.63
C GLN A 213 -13.13 2.43 -23.97
N GLU A 214 -13.10 3.32 -24.94
CA GLU A 214 -13.63 3.08 -26.30
C GLU A 214 -12.89 1.93 -26.96
N THR A 215 -11.55 1.89 -26.87
CA THR A 215 -10.73 0.79 -27.37
C THR A 215 -11.06 -0.54 -26.70
N VAL A 216 -11.20 -0.57 -25.36
CA VAL A 216 -11.57 -1.79 -24.64
C VAL A 216 -12.97 -2.26 -25.02
N LYS A 217 -13.92 -1.36 -25.26
CA LYS A 217 -15.26 -1.71 -25.75
C LYS A 217 -15.23 -2.31 -27.15
N ALA A 218 -14.49 -1.70 -28.09
CA ALA A 218 -14.31 -2.20 -29.44
C ALA A 218 -13.71 -3.61 -29.47
N GLN A 219 -12.66 -3.85 -28.68
CA GLN A 219 -12.10 -5.20 -28.50
C GLN A 219 -13.12 -6.22 -27.97
N ARG A 220 -13.99 -5.80 -27.05
CA ARG A 220 -15.04 -6.68 -26.49
C ARG A 220 -16.13 -7.02 -27.51
N SER A 221 -16.40 -6.12 -28.43
CA SER A 221 -17.33 -6.38 -29.55
C SER A 221 -16.71 -7.16 -30.69
N GLY A 222 -15.47 -7.62 -30.58
CA GLY A 222 -14.79 -8.45 -31.57
C GLY A 222 -14.04 -7.66 -32.66
N GLU A 223 -13.94 -6.34 -32.56
CA GLU A 223 -13.14 -5.55 -33.47
C GLU A 223 -11.63 -5.79 -33.23
N GLN A 224 -10.89 -6.03 -34.29
CA GLN A 224 -9.43 -6.11 -34.24
C GLN A 224 -8.85 -4.68 -34.13
N VAL A 225 -8.52 -4.26 -32.91
CA VAL A 225 -7.83 -2.99 -32.66
C VAL A 225 -6.37 -3.28 -32.40
N ASP A 226 -5.48 -2.70 -33.20
CA ASP A 226 -4.03 -2.77 -32.93
C ASP A 226 -3.71 -1.94 -31.69
N THR A 227 -3.41 -2.63 -30.59
CA THR A 227 -3.07 -2.02 -29.30
C THR A 227 -1.58 -1.83 -29.10
N SER A 228 -0.73 -2.30 -30.02
CA SER A 228 0.73 -2.18 -29.92
C SER A 228 1.20 -0.72 -29.85
N GLU A 229 0.45 0.18 -30.50
CA GLU A 229 0.73 1.62 -30.55
C GLU A 229 0.04 2.44 -29.44
N LEU A 230 -0.85 1.86 -28.64
CA LEU A 230 -1.75 2.60 -27.74
C LEU A 230 -1.28 2.67 -26.29
N GLY A 231 -0.31 1.84 -25.87
CA GLY A 231 0.27 1.86 -24.51
C GLY A 231 1.11 3.11 -24.24
N VAL A 232 1.73 3.14 -23.06
CA VAL A 232 2.68 4.20 -22.69
C VAL A 232 3.91 4.12 -23.60
N LYS A 233 4.16 5.18 -24.36
CA LYS A 233 5.35 5.36 -25.20
C LYS A 233 6.09 6.62 -24.81
N MET A 234 7.39 6.50 -24.55
CA MET A 234 8.25 7.64 -24.27
C MET A 234 8.63 8.34 -25.59
N SER A 235 8.29 9.64 -25.67
CA SER A 235 8.65 10.49 -26.81
C SER A 235 9.95 11.24 -26.60
N SER A 236 10.21 11.71 -25.36
CA SER A 236 11.45 12.40 -24.99
C SER A 236 11.75 12.20 -23.50
N PHE A 237 13.04 12.08 -23.20
CA PHE A 237 13.52 12.00 -21.82
C PHE A 237 14.72 12.94 -21.64
N THR A 238 14.51 14.02 -20.90
CA THR A 238 15.54 14.97 -20.49
C THR A 238 15.51 15.16 -18.97
N PRO A 239 16.59 15.61 -18.33
CA PRO A 239 16.61 15.87 -16.89
C PRO A 239 15.56 16.89 -16.41
N SER A 240 15.10 17.78 -17.28
CA SER A 240 14.12 18.82 -16.97
C SER A 240 12.71 18.51 -17.44
N LYS A 241 12.54 17.63 -18.43
CA LYS A 241 11.22 17.32 -19.01
C LYS A 241 11.18 15.91 -19.59
N CYS A 242 10.21 15.13 -19.15
CA CYS A 242 9.85 13.85 -19.75
C CYS A 242 8.53 14.00 -20.47
N ILE A 243 8.45 13.50 -21.72
CA ILE A 243 7.25 13.50 -22.54
C ILE A 243 6.91 12.06 -22.92
N PHE A 244 5.66 11.67 -22.73
CA PHE A 244 5.15 10.37 -23.14
C PHE A 244 3.73 10.49 -23.69
N THR A 245 3.32 9.50 -24.47
CA THR A 245 1.95 9.38 -24.98
C THR A 245 1.27 8.18 -24.39
N PHE A 246 -0.04 8.27 -24.22
CA PHE A 246 -0.92 7.17 -23.81
C PHE A 246 -2.23 7.30 -24.56
N TYR A 247 -2.55 6.30 -25.39
CA TYR A 247 -3.70 6.32 -26.30
C TYR A 247 -3.76 7.60 -27.17
N GLY A 248 -2.59 8.01 -27.71
CA GLY A 248 -2.46 9.19 -28.57
C GLY A 248 -2.64 10.52 -27.85
N VAL A 249 -2.74 10.54 -26.51
CA VAL A 249 -2.75 11.77 -25.71
C VAL A 249 -1.37 11.98 -25.12
N GLU A 250 -0.80 13.17 -25.31
CA GLU A 250 0.50 13.54 -24.78
C GLU A 250 0.41 13.99 -23.32
N PHE A 251 1.37 13.54 -22.53
CA PHE A 251 1.60 13.93 -21.14
C PHE A 251 3.06 14.36 -20.98
N SER A 252 3.30 15.30 -20.08
CA SER A 252 4.65 15.69 -19.72
C SER A 252 4.80 15.97 -18.24
N PHE A 253 5.98 15.70 -17.69
CA PHE A 253 6.32 16.02 -16.31
C PHE A 253 7.80 16.39 -16.18
N ASN A 254 8.12 17.16 -15.14
CA ASN A 254 9.50 17.40 -14.74
C ASN A 254 9.94 16.30 -13.77
N PRO A 255 11.02 15.53 -14.03
CA PRO A 255 11.46 14.42 -13.19
C PRO A 255 11.78 14.78 -11.74
N VAL A 256 12.16 16.02 -11.47
CA VAL A 256 12.45 16.51 -10.11
C VAL A 256 11.19 16.49 -9.23
N ILE A 257 10.03 16.84 -9.81
CA ILE A 257 8.77 16.91 -9.06
C ILE A 257 8.39 15.55 -8.43
N PRO A 258 8.38 14.42 -9.16
CA PRO A 258 8.09 13.11 -8.56
C PRO A 258 9.19 12.63 -7.59
N VAL A 259 10.47 12.99 -7.77
CA VAL A 259 11.51 12.68 -6.77
C VAL A 259 11.22 13.38 -5.45
N VAL A 260 10.97 14.69 -5.50
CA VAL A 260 10.62 15.49 -4.30
C VAL A 260 9.28 15.03 -3.72
N GLY A 261 8.26 14.81 -4.56
CA GLY A 261 6.98 14.28 -4.14
C GLY A 261 7.09 12.91 -3.48
N GLY A 262 7.84 12.00 -4.08
CA GLY A 262 8.13 10.67 -3.52
C GLY A 262 8.81 10.73 -2.16
N PHE A 263 9.78 11.65 -1.98
CA PHE A 263 10.44 11.88 -0.69
C PHE A 263 9.43 12.30 0.39
N PHE A 264 8.63 13.34 0.16
CA PHE A 264 7.66 13.83 1.15
C PHE A 264 6.55 12.82 1.41
N ILE A 265 6.06 12.13 0.37
CA ILE A 265 5.05 11.09 0.50
C ILE A 265 5.59 9.94 1.35
N ALA A 266 6.78 9.44 1.07
CA ALA A 266 7.37 8.36 1.83
C ALA A 266 7.77 8.78 3.24
N ALA A 267 8.26 10.01 3.42
CA ALA A 267 8.54 10.60 4.73
C ALA A 267 7.27 10.63 5.59
N LEU A 268 6.19 11.19 5.08
CA LEU A 268 4.90 11.25 5.77
C LEU A 268 4.33 9.86 6.04
N ALA A 269 4.39 8.98 5.06
CA ALA A 269 3.92 7.61 5.18
C ALA A 269 4.70 6.77 6.17
N SER A 270 6.02 6.95 6.23
CA SER A 270 6.88 6.29 7.22
C SER A 270 6.66 6.87 8.61
N PHE A 271 6.44 8.17 8.72
CA PHE A 271 6.02 8.83 9.95
C PHE A 271 4.70 8.23 10.45
N LEU A 272 3.76 8.06 9.55
CA LEU A 272 2.46 7.47 9.82
C LEU A 272 2.47 5.93 9.91
N GLY A 273 3.52 5.24 9.47
CA GLY A 273 3.67 3.77 9.60
C GLY A 273 2.77 2.92 8.69
N VAL A 274 2.21 3.46 7.59
CA VAL A 274 1.17 2.80 6.76
C VAL A 274 1.64 2.49 5.33
N GLY A 275 2.92 2.64 5.03
CA GLY A 275 3.42 2.41 3.67
C GLY A 275 2.81 3.40 2.63
N GLY A 276 3.60 4.29 2.09
CA GLY A 276 3.24 5.53 1.37
C GLY A 276 2.38 5.47 0.13
N GLY A 277 1.95 4.31 -0.25
CA GLY A 277 1.28 4.12 -1.52
C GLY A 277 -0.01 4.90 -1.73
N PHE A 278 -0.77 5.12 -0.67
CA PHE A 278 -2.08 5.77 -0.76
C PHE A 278 -1.99 7.26 -1.11
N LEU A 279 -0.89 7.93 -0.78
CA LEU A 279 -0.64 9.33 -1.14
C LEU A 279 -0.21 9.52 -2.60
N LEU A 280 0.31 8.45 -3.21
CA LEU A 280 0.72 8.49 -4.61
C LEU A 280 -0.47 8.66 -5.55
N VAL A 281 -1.64 8.13 -5.20
CA VAL A 281 -2.83 8.26 -6.03
C VAL A 281 -3.24 9.72 -6.23
N PRO A 282 -3.49 10.53 -5.20
CA PRO A 282 -3.80 11.94 -5.39
C PRO A 282 -2.65 12.74 -5.99
N PHE A 283 -1.40 12.42 -5.65
CA PHE A 283 -0.26 13.06 -6.28
C PHE A 283 -0.26 12.82 -7.80
N LEU A 284 -0.40 11.58 -8.24
CA LEU A 284 -0.40 11.24 -9.66
C LEU A 284 -1.63 11.73 -10.41
N THR A 285 -2.80 11.76 -9.76
CA THR A 285 -4.02 12.27 -10.40
C THR A 285 -4.07 13.79 -10.43
N SER A 286 -3.59 14.46 -9.39
CA SER A 286 -3.78 15.92 -9.22
C SER A 286 -2.56 16.72 -9.64
N VAL A 287 -1.35 16.26 -9.31
CA VAL A 287 -0.10 16.96 -9.65
C VAL A 287 0.40 16.52 -11.03
N ALA A 288 0.45 15.21 -11.30
CA ALA A 288 0.90 14.70 -12.59
C ALA A 288 -0.22 14.61 -13.65
N GLY A 289 -1.50 14.81 -13.25
CA GLY A 289 -2.64 14.85 -14.17
C GLY A 289 -2.94 13.53 -14.87
N LEU A 290 -2.62 12.38 -14.27
CA LEU A 290 -2.76 11.07 -14.89
C LEU A 290 -4.16 10.48 -14.69
N PRO A 291 -4.68 9.71 -15.67
CA PRO A 291 -5.88 8.90 -15.48
C PRO A 291 -5.59 7.72 -14.54
N MET A 292 -6.62 7.24 -13.82
CA MET A 292 -6.49 6.13 -12.85
C MET A 292 -5.87 4.87 -13.45
N TYR A 293 -6.08 4.63 -14.74
CA TYR A 293 -5.49 3.49 -15.47
C TYR A 293 -3.95 3.50 -15.52
N LEU A 294 -3.31 4.66 -15.45
CA LEU A 294 -1.86 4.82 -15.34
C LEU A 294 -1.40 4.93 -13.89
N VAL A 295 -2.24 5.52 -13.03
CA VAL A 295 -1.92 5.75 -11.61
C VAL A 295 -1.67 4.44 -10.90
N ALA A 296 -2.54 3.43 -11.09
CA ALA A 296 -2.44 2.14 -10.41
C ALA A 296 -1.09 1.44 -10.68
N GLY A 297 -0.65 1.38 -11.94
CA GLY A 297 0.63 0.76 -12.30
C GLY A 297 1.84 1.58 -11.85
N THR A 298 1.79 2.90 -12.05
CA THR A 298 2.91 3.79 -11.75
C THR A 298 3.15 3.92 -10.25
N SER A 299 2.08 4.02 -9.43
CA SER A 299 2.19 4.02 -7.98
C SER A 299 2.68 2.68 -7.43
N ALA A 300 2.21 1.56 -8.01
CA ALA A 300 2.64 0.24 -7.58
C ALA A 300 4.15 0.04 -7.68
N LEU A 301 4.81 0.53 -8.73
CA LEU A 301 6.26 0.41 -8.87
C LEU A 301 7.01 1.17 -7.75
N ALA A 302 6.60 2.40 -7.45
CA ALA A 302 7.22 3.17 -6.38
C ALA A 302 7.02 2.51 -5.01
N VAL A 303 5.82 1.99 -4.75
CA VAL A 303 5.51 1.25 -3.52
C VAL A 303 6.33 -0.03 -3.42
N PHE A 304 6.45 -0.82 -4.48
CA PHE A 304 7.23 -2.06 -4.50
C PHE A 304 8.66 -1.83 -4.01
N ILE A 305 9.34 -0.82 -4.58
CA ILE A 305 10.72 -0.48 -4.20
C ILE A 305 10.79 -0.02 -2.74
N GLY A 306 9.84 0.83 -2.31
CA GLY A 306 9.76 1.30 -0.93
C GLY A 306 9.50 0.17 0.07
N MET A 307 8.66 -0.81 -0.27
CA MET A 307 8.36 -1.94 0.60
C MET A 307 9.54 -2.88 0.79
N ILE A 308 10.30 -3.17 -0.28
CA ILE A 308 11.54 -3.94 -0.15
C ILE A 308 12.47 -3.28 0.88
N ASN A 309 12.72 -1.98 0.74
CA ASN A 309 13.55 -1.23 1.68
C ASN A 309 13.03 -1.30 3.13
N SER A 310 11.73 -1.17 3.30
CA SER A 310 11.10 -1.20 4.63
C SER A 310 11.10 -2.60 5.27
N ILE A 311 10.81 -3.65 4.51
CA ILE A 311 10.87 -5.05 4.98
C ILE A 311 12.29 -5.37 5.46
N LEU A 312 13.31 -5.04 4.65
CA LEU A 312 14.71 -5.23 5.02
C LEU A 312 15.05 -4.51 6.34
N SER A 313 14.58 -3.28 6.51
CA SER A 313 14.78 -2.51 7.75
C SER A 313 14.14 -3.20 8.98
N TYR A 314 12.90 -3.67 8.87
CA TYR A 314 12.21 -4.34 9.99
C TYR A 314 12.80 -5.70 10.33
N MET A 315 13.16 -6.48 9.32
CA MET A 315 13.64 -7.86 9.53
C MET A 315 15.12 -7.87 9.93
N LEU A 316 15.98 -7.11 9.25
CA LEU A 316 17.42 -7.15 9.49
C LEU A 316 17.86 -6.27 10.67
N LEU A 317 17.27 -5.05 10.82
CA LEU A 317 17.69 -4.12 11.87
C LEU A 317 16.90 -4.28 13.16
N LYS A 318 15.62 -4.71 13.08
CA LYS A 318 14.75 -4.80 14.25
C LYS A 318 14.38 -6.23 14.64
N SER A 319 14.76 -7.23 13.85
CA SER A 319 14.43 -8.66 14.11
C SER A 319 12.97 -8.83 14.54
N THR A 320 12.05 -8.28 13.73
CA THR A 320 10.62 -8.27 14.07
C THR A 320 10.01 -9.63 13.77
N PRO A 321 9.35 -10.31 14.75
CA PRO A 321 8.71 -11.58 14.53
C PRO A 321 7.47 -11.45 13.62
N ILE A 322 7.18 -12.49 12.85
CA ILE A 322 6.06 -12.56 11.90
C ILE A 322 5.31 -13.87 12.13
N GLU A 323 3.98 -13.81 12.15
CA GLU A 323 3.11 -14.98 12.12
C GLU A 323 3.00 -15.54 10.69
N TRP A 324 3.98 -16.40 10.33
CA TRP A 324 4.12 -16.89 8.95
C TRP A 324 2.97 -17.78 8.49
N SER A 325 2.25 -18.45 9.41
CA SER A 325 1.09 -19.26 9.07
C SER A 325 -0.05 -18.39 8.50
N LEU A 326 -0.30 -17.24 9.11
CA LEU A 326 -1.27 -16.26 8.66
C LEU A 326 -0.78 -15.52 7.41
N VAL A 327 0.42 -14.93 7.48
CA VAL A 327 1.00 -14.14 6.38
C VAL A 327 1.19 -14.99 5.13
N GLY A 328 1.57 -16.27 5.25
CA GLY A 328 1.67 -17.20 4.13
C GLY A 328 0.33 -17.37 3.39
N ALA A 329 -0.75 -17.58 4.11
CA ALA A 329 -2.10 -17.67 3.54
C ALA A 329 -2.52 -16.34 2.88
N GLU A 330 -2.24 -15.21 3.54
CA GLU A 330 -2.50 -13.88 3.00
C GLU A 330 -1.68 -13.59 1.75
N LEU A 331 -0.42 -14.02 1.66
CA LEU A 331 0.42 -13.85 0.45
C LEU A 331 -0.18 -14.58 -0.74
N VAL A 332 -0.78 -15.76 -0.54
CA VAL A 332 -1.51 -16.47 -1.61
C VAL A 332 -2.74 -15.66 -2.02
N GLY A 333 -3.53 -15.19 -1.06
CA GLY A 333 -4.72 -14.36 -1.33
C GLY A 333 -4.39 -13.07 -2.09
N ILE A 334 -3.35 -12.35 -1.63
CA ILE A 334 -2.93 -11.10 -2.26
C ILE A 334 -2.43 -11.33 -3.70
N ALA A 335 -1.75 -12.44 -3.95
CA ALA A 335 -1.30 -12.79 -5.29
C ALA A 335 -2.48 -13.01 -6.23
N ILE A 336 -3.51 -13.75 -5.81
CA ILE A 336 -4.76 -13.95 -6.56
C ILE A 336 -5.41 -12.60 -6.86
N GLY A 337 -5.66 -11.78 -5.85
CA GLY A 337 -6.29 -10.47 -5.99
C GLY A 337 -5.51 -9.54 -6.92
N SER A 338 -4.19 -9.52 -6.80
CA SER A 338 -3.30 -8.67 -7.60
C SER A 338 -3.20 -9.08 -9.07
N ILE A 339 -3.41 -10.36 -9.37
CA ILE A 339 -3.47 -10.86 -10.75
C ILE A 339 -4.83 -10.53 -11.37
N VAL A 340 -5.91 -10.67 -10.61
CA VAL A 340 -7.28 -10.42 -11.07
C VAL A 340 -7.54 -8.93 -11.26
N GLY A 341 -7.01 -8.08 -10.40
CA GLY A 341 -7.27 -6.64 -10.40
C GLY A 341 -7.00 -5.94 -11.74
N PRO A 342 -5.79 -6.00 -12.33
CA PRO A 342 -5.51 -5.35 -13.63
C PRO A 342 -6.36 -5.90 -14.78
N ARG A 343 -6.79 -7.16 -14.69
CA ARG A 343 -7.66 -7.79 -15.70
C ARG A 343 -9.10 -7.32 -15.62
N THR A 344 -9.59 -7.02 -14.42
CA THR A 344 -10.97 -6.58 -14.16
C THR A 344 -11.11 -5.06 -14.21
N SER A 345 -10.12 -4.32 -13.72
CA SER A 345 -10.14 -2.85 -13.67
C SER A 345 -10.29 -2.18 -15.04
N LYS A 346 -9.84 -2.83 -16.11
CA LYS A 346 -9.99 -2.30 -17.48
C LYS A 346 -11.45 -2.19 -17.93
N TYR A 347 -12.35 -2.97 -17.32
CA TYR A 347 -13.79 -2.95 -17.61
C TYR A 347 -14.57 -1.99 -16.71
N ILE A 348 -13.91 -1.43 -15.69
CA ILE A 348 -14.52 -0.48 -14.75
C ILE A 348 -14.19 0.94 -15.24
N PRO A 349 -15.18 1.81 -15.43
CA PRO A 349 -14.95 3.21 -15.79
C PRO A 349 -14.05 3.93 -14.78
N ASP A 350 -13.16 4.81 -15.26
CA ASP A 350 -12.21 5.58 -14.45
C ASP A 350 -12.90 6.34 -13.29
N VAL A 351 -14.09 6.88 -13.53
CA VAL A 351 -14.89 7.59 -12.51
C VAL A 351 -15.28 6.65 -11.36
N TRP A 352 -15.63 5.38 -11.65
CA TRP A 352 -15.99 4.42 -10.61
C TRP A 352 -14.78 3.97 -9.79
N LEU A 353 -13.61 3.84 -10.41
CA LEU A 353 -12.36 3.58 -9.68
C LEU A 353 -12.03 4.72 -8.73
N LYS A 354 -12.21 5.98 -9.16
CA LYS A 354 -12.06 7.16 -8.29
C LYS A 354 -13.08 7.18 -7.16
N ARG A 355 -14.34 6.91 -7.45
CA ARG A 355 -15.40 6.84 -6.42
C ARG A 355 -15.11 5.76 -5.38
N LEU A 356 -14.67 4.59 -5.82
CA LEU A 356 -14.27 3.51 -4.91
C LEU A 356 -13.15 3.97 -3.97
N PHE A 357 -12.11 4.62 -4.51
CA PHE A 357 -11.03 5.18 -3.69
C PHE A 357 -11.56 6.20 -2.67
N ILE A 358 -12.42 7.12 -3.11
CA ILE A 358 -13.01 8.15 -2.25
C ILE A 358 -13.81 7.52 -1.11
N VAL A 359 -14.67 6.56 -1.42
CA VAL A 359 -15.49 5.86 -0.40
C VAL A 359 -14.59 5.19 0.64
N LEU A 360 -13.56 4.47 0.19
CA LEU A 360 -12.60 3.83 1.08
C LEU A 360 -11.81 4.85 1.92
N ALA A 361 -11.39 5.96 1.31
CA ALA A 361 -10.66 7.02 2.01
C ALA A 361 -11.54 7.72 3.07
N LEU A 362 -12.80 8.01 2.75
CA LEU A 362 -13.75 8.58 3.71
C LEU A 362 -14.03 7.61 4.85
N TYR A 363 -14.28 6.34 4.55
CA TYR A 363 -14.50 5.30 5.56
C TYR A 363 -13.31 5.19 6.53
N VAL A 364 -12.11 5.00 6.01
CA VAL A 364 -10.89 4.87 6.81
C VAL A 364 -10.59 6.17 7.55
N GLY A 365 -10.78 7.30 6.88
CA GLY A 365 -10.56 8.63 7.46
C GLY A 365 -11.47 8.91 8.65
N ILE A 366 -12.78 8.70 8.53
CA ILE A 366 -13.74 8.85 9.63
C ILE A 366 -13.39 7.88 10.77
N ARG A 367 -13.15 6.59 10.42
CA ARG A 367 -12.86 5.57 11.41
C ARG A 367 -11.66 5.92 12.28
N TYR A 368 -10.53 6.19 11.66
CA TYR A 368 -9.29 6.41 12.42
C TYR A 368 -9.24 7.78 13.09
N THR A 369 -9.86 8.80 12.50
CA THR A 369 -9.99 10.11 13.17
C THR A 369 -10.79 9.98 14.47
N THR A 370 -11.95 9.35 14.39
CA THR A 370 -12.82 9.22 15.57
C THR A 370 -12.23 8.27 16.60
N LYS A 371 -11.69 7.11 16.20
CA LYS A 371 -11.01 6.19 17.11
C LYS A 371 -9.78 6.83 17.77
N GLY A 372 -9.01 7.64 17.05
CA GLY A 372 -7.83 8.32 17.58
C GLY A 372 -8.12 9.45 18.55
N PHE A 373 -9.09 10.32 18.25
CA PHE A 373 -9.40 11.50 19.06
C PHE A 373 -10.53 11.26 20.08
N LEU A 374 -11.58 10.55 19.69
CA LEU A 374 -12.75 10.31 20.56
C LEU A 374 -12.64 8.99 21.35
N GLY A 375 -11.79 8.06 20.92
CA GLY A 375 -11.64 6.76 21.55
C GLY A 375 -12.60 5.67 21.06
N TYR A 376 -13.57 6.01 20.22
CA TYR A 376 -14.51 5.08 19.58
C TYR A 376 -14.66 5.39 18.10
N SER A 377 -15.16 4.43 17.33
CA SER A 377 -15.37 4.61 15.89
C SER A 377 -16.82 4.99 15.60
N LEU A 378 -17.05 5.98 14.72
CA LEU A 378 -18.38 6.32 14.21
C LEU A 378 -18.86 5.42 13.08
N VAL A 379 -17.96 4.61 12.51
CA VAL A 379 -18.27 3.66 11.43
C VAL A 379 -17.87 2.25 11.80
N PRO A 380 -18.63 1.21 11.35
CA PRO A 380 -18.34 -0.18 11.69
C PRO A 380 -16.94 -0.65 11.26
N PRO A 381 -16.39 -1.66 11.96
CA PRO A 381 -16.79 -2.18 13.25
C PRO A 381 -16.54 -1.15 14.35
N PHE A 382 -17.50 -1.02 15.24
CA PHE A 382 -17.51 0.02 16.28
C PHE A 382 -16.50 -0.22 17.37
#